data_6a99825cdd15f6ae5f4022c47c64eb39
#
_entry.id   6a99825cdd15f6ae5f4022c47c64eb39
#
_cell.length_a   1.000
_cell.length_b   1.000
_cell.length_c   1.000
_cell.angle_alpha   90.00
_cell.angle_beta   90.00
_cell.angle_gamma   90.00
#
_symmetry.space_group_name_H-M   'P 1'
#
loop_
_entity.id
_entity.type
_entity.pdbx_description
1 polymer ?
#
loop_
_entity_poly.entity_id
_entity_poly.type
_entity_poly.pdbx_seq_one_letter_code
_entity_poly.pdbx_strand_id
1 'polypeptide(L)'
;AGIYAMASLAFELLDTDGSDAWRRIAITVAPGISALQAAAARIGAPLGHDFCTISLSDLLTPWPVIERRIEAAAAGDFVIAFYNPVSRRRTTQLATGREILLRHRGPETPVVIARNLGREGESVTTVTLEALDATTIDMLSLVLIGASTTKTIPRAGDRPWVYTPRGYAAKRNTLS
;
A
#
# COMPACT_ATOMS: atom_id res chain seq x y z
N ALA A 1 -6.37 9.69 -1.76
CA ALA A 1 -6.97 9.78 -0.43
C ALA A 1 -6.76 8.46 0.29
N GLY A 2 -6.40 8.50 1.56
CA GLY A 2 -6.25 7.31 2.39
C GLY A 2 -7.59 6.65 2.69
N ILE A 3 -7.54 5.45 3.26
CA ILE A 3 -8.72 4.72 3.72
C ILE A 3 -9.42 5.56 4.81
N TYR A 4 -10.73 5.71 4.69
CA TYR A 4 -11.54 6.53 5.60
C TYR A 4 -11.16 8.02 5.73
N ALA A 5 -10.33 8.57 4.86
CA ALA A 5 -9.87 9.96 4.98
C ALA A 5 -11.02 11.00 5.01
N MET A 6 -12.07 10.80 4.22
CA MET A 6 -13.25 11.69 4.25
C MET A 6 -14.06 11.54 5.53
N ALA A 7 -14.21 10.32 6.04
CA ALA A 7 -14.90 10.10 7.32
C ALA A 7 -14.12 10.73 8.48
N SER A 8 -12.78 10.55 8.50
CA SER A 8 -11.92 11.19 9.51
C SER A 8 -12.08 12.71 9.50
N LEU A 9 -11.99 13.34 8.33
CA LEU A 9 -12.19 14.79 8.20
C LEU A 9 -13.57 15.22 8.70
N ALA A 10 -14.62 14.47 8.36
CA ALA A 10 -15.97 14.79 8.84
C ALA A 10 -16.05 14.74 10.38
N PHE A 11 -15.48 13.73 11.01
CA PHE A 11 -15.47 13.61 12.47
C PHE A 11 -14.58 14.68 13.13
N GLU A 12 -13.44 15.03 12.55
CA GLU A 12 -12.61 16.15 13.04
C GLU A 12 -13.37 17.48 13.01
N LEU A 13 -14.14 17.74 11.95
CA LEU A 13 -14.98 18.94 11.84
C LEU A 13 -16.11 18.95 12.89
N LEU A 14 -16.76 17.80 13.08
CA LEU A 14 -17.82 17.67 14.09
C LEU A 14 -17.29 17.84 15.51
N ASP A 15 -16.10 17.32 15.80
CA ASP A 15 -15.46 17.44 17.11
C ASP A 15 -15.09 18.89 17.43
N THR A 16 -14.69 19.66 16.41
CA THR A 16 -14.28 21.08 16.56
C THR A 16 -15.43 22.07 16.49
N ASP A 17 -16.60 21.69 15.97
CA ASP A 17 -17.75 22.59 15.80
C ASP A 17 -18.32 23.11 17.14
N GLY A 18 -18.18 22.34 18.22
CA GLY A 18 -18.67 22.70 19.55
C GLY A 18 -20.20 22.79 19.68
N SER A 19 -20.95 22.54 18.64
CA SER A 19 -22.42 22.54 18.60
C SER A 19 -22.97 21.17 18.96
N ASP A 20 -24.07 21.12 19.74
CA ASP A 20 -24.78 19.88 20.05
C ASP A 20 -25.74 19.45 18.92
N ALA A 21 -25.89 20.25 17.88
CA ALA A 21 -26.88 19.99 16.82
C ALA A 21 -26.58 18.68 16.09
N TRP A 22 -25.31 18.38 15.79
CA TRP A 22 -24.90 17.17 15.09
C TRP A 22 -25.03 15.88 15.92
N ARG A 23 -25.07 15.98 17.27
CA ARG A 23 -25.22 14.81 18.17
C ARG A 23 -26.55 14.09 17.98
N ARG A 24 -27.52 14.74 17.36
CA ARG A 24 -28.85 14.17 17.04
C ARG A 24 -28.90 13.52 15.66
N ILE A 25 -27.83 13.61 14.90
CA ILE A 25 -27.76 13.06 13.54
C ILE A 25 -27.19 11.65 13.61
N ALA A 26 -27.90 10.67 13.04
CA ALA A 26 -27.36 9.34 12.84
C ALA A 26 -26.30 9.35 11.73
N ILE A 27 -25.06 9.03 12.08
CA ILE A 27 -23.94 8.99 11.13
C ILE A 27 -23.55 7.54 10.91
N THR A 28 -23.52 7.12 9.65
CA THR A 28 -23.05 5.79 9.25
C THR A 28 -21.88 5.91 8.31
N VAL A 29 -20.77 5.25 8.64
CA VAL A 29 -19.61 5.15 7.76
C VAL A 29 -19.71 3.83 6.99
N ALA A 30 -20.03 3.92 5.70
CA ALA A 30 -20.10 2.75 4.85
C ALA A 30 -18.68 2.27 4.47
N PRO A 31 -18.38 0.97 4.60
CA PRO A 31 -17.11 0.42 4.13
C PRO A 31 -17.05 0.43 2.60
N GLY A 32 -15.85 0.58 2.05
CA GLY A 32 -15.61 0.53 0.62
C GLY A 32 -14.41 -0.35 0.28
N ILE A 33 -14.21 -0.60 -1.01
CA ILE A 33 -13.00 -1.26 -1.52
C ILE A 33 -11.93 -0.19 -1.72
N SER A 34 -10.83 -0.30 -0.99
CA SER A 34 -9.71 0.62 -1.14
C SER A 34 -8.84 0.26 -2.36
N ALA A 35 -8.03 1.21 -2.81
CA ALA A 35 -7.11 1.00 -3.93
C ALA A 35 -6.16 -0.19 -3.70
N LEU A 36 -5.73 -0.43 -2.46
CA LEU A 36 -4.87 -1.57 -2.14
C LEU A 36 -5.56 -2.93 -2.36
N GLN A 37 -6.84 -3.04 -1.98
CA GLN A 37 -7.62 -4.26 -2.20
C GLN A 37 -7.92 -4.45 -3.69
N ALA A 38 -8.24 -3.37 -4.40
CA ALA A 38 -8.44 -3.40 -5.84
C ALA A 38 -7.15 -3.83 -6.58
N ALA A 39 -5.98 -3.31 -6.18
CA ALA A 39 -4.69 -3.71 -6.73
C ALA A 39 -4.39 -5.19 -6.46
N ALA A 40 -4.57 -5.64 -5.22
CA ALA A 40 -4.36 -7.03 -4.84
C ALA A 40 -5.24 -7.98 -5.68
N ALA A 41 -6.52 -7.66 -5.85
CA ALA A 41 -7.46 -8.47 -6.64
C ALA A 41 -7.08 -8.59 -8.13
N ARG A 42 -6.32 -7.62 -8.68
CA ARG A 42 -5.83 -7.65 -10.07
C ARG A 42 -4.63 -8.57 -10.28
N ILE A 43 -3.88 -8.85 -9.20
CA ILE A 43 -2.57 -9.50 -9.29
C ILE A 43 -2.49 -10.82 -8.52
N GLY A 44 -3.44 -11.14 -7.66
CA GLY A 44 -3.47 -12.36 -6.87
C GLY A 44 -3.80 -12.14 -5.40
N ALA A 45 -2.92 -12.59 -4.49
CA ALA A 45 -3.10 -12.50 -3.06
C ALA A 45 -1.86 -11.93 -2.33
N PRO A 46 -1.33 -10.77 -2.73
CA PRO A 46 -0.17 -10.17 -2.06
C PRO A 46 -0.47 -9.81 -0.59
N LEU A 47 -1.73 -9.53 -0.26
CA LEU A 47 -2.21 -9.22 1.09
C LEU A 47 -2.58 -10.49 1.90
N GLY A 48 -2.08 -11.64 1.50
CA GLY A 48 -2.37 -12.92 2.17
C GLY A 48 -1.76 -13.06 3.57
N HIS A 49 -0.82 -12.22 3.93
CA HIS A 49 -0.18 -12.13 5.25
C HIS A 49 -0.35 -10.73 5.83
N ASP A 50 0.39 -10.41 6.90
CA ASP A 50 0.32 -9.11 7.56
C ASP A 50 0.74 -7.98 6.60
N PHE A 51 -0.04 -6.92 6.59
CA PHE A 51 0.21 -5.77 5.73
C PHE A 51 -0.10 -4.47 6.45
N CYS A 52 0.49 -3.39 5.96
CA CYS A 52 0.18 -2.04 6.43
C CYS A 52 0.05 -1.06 5.26
N THR A 53 -0.51 0.10 5.55
CA THR A 53 -0.66 1.21 4.61
C THR A 53 0.09 2.43 5.13
N ILE A 54 0.90 3.04 4.29
CA ILE A 54 1.64 4.24 4.62
C ILE A 54 1.40 5.29 3.52
N SER A 55 0.92 6.46 3.92
CA SER A 55 0.88 7.60 3.01
C SER A 55 2.25 8.28 2.98
N LEU A 56 2.80 8.48 1.77
CA LEU A 56 4.03 9.26 1.61
C LEU A 56 3.79 10.77 1.56
N SER A 57 2.53 11.20 1.79
CA SER A 57 2.20 12.62 1.84
C SER A 57 2.71 13.26 3.13
N ASP A 58 3.63 14.19 2.97
CA ASP A 58 4.23 15.00 4.04
C ASP A 58 3.47 16.31 4.32
N LEU A 59 2.26 16.44 3.77
CA LEU A 59 1.43 17.63 3.94
C LEU A 59 0.94 17.82 5.39
N LEU A 60 0.49 16.73 6.02
CA LEU A 60 -0.06 16.72 7.37
C LEU A 60 0.82 15.95 8.37
N THR A 61 1.74 15.14 7.88
CA THR A 61 2.64 14.33 8.70
C THR A 61 4.08 14.65 8.32
N PRO A 62 4.93 15.09 9.26
CA PRO A 62 6.33 15.40 8.95
C PRO A 62 7.08 14.20 8.38
N TRP A 63 7.92 14.44 7.38
CA TRP A 63 8.65 13.38 6.67
C TRP A 63 9.44 12.44 7.61
N PRO A 64 10.18 12.90 8.64
CA PRO A 64 10.87 12.00 9.56
C PRO A 64 9.94 11.02 10.31
N VAL A 65 8.67 11.38 10.49
CA VAL A 65 7.67 10.46 11.08
C VAL A 65 7.29 9.37 10.08
N ILE A 66 7.17 9.73 8.81
CA ILE A 66 6.88 8.77 7.73
C ILE A 66 8.05 7.81 7.56
N GLU A 67 9.30 8.30 7.54
CA GLU A 67 10.50 7.46 7.48
C GLU A 67 10.56 6.43 8.60
N ARG A 68 10.31 6.84 9.85
CA ARG A 68 10.25 5.89 10.98
C ARG A 68 9.18 4.82 10.81
N ARG A 69 8.02 5.17 10.23
CA ARG A 69 6.95 4.20 9.92
C ARG A 69 7.38 3.21 8.85
N ILE A 70 8.07 3.68 7.82
CA ILE A 70 8.61 2.81 6.76
C ILE A 70 9.65 1.85 7.36
N GLU A 71 10.59 2.37 8.17
CA GLU A 71 11.62 1.57 8.83
C GLU A 71 11.00 0.49 9.73
N ALA A 72 10.03 0.84 10.57
CA ALA A 72 9.34 -0.10 11.45
C ALA A 72 8.58 -1.18 10.67
N ALA A 73 7.89 -0.79 9.59
CA ALA A 73 7.17 -1.73 8.74
C ALA A 73 8.11 -2.64 7.94
N ALA A 74 9.28 -2.12 7.54
CA ALA A 74 10.32 -2.89 6.88
C ALA A 74 10.95 -3.92 7.83
N ALA A 75 11.31 -3.51 9.04
CA ALA A 75 11.86 -4.38 10.08
C ALA A 75 10.85 -5.45 10.53
N GLY A 76 9.56 -5.13 10.55
CA GLY A 76 8.47 -6.09 10.86
C GLY A 76 8.09 -7.00 9.69
N ASP A 77 8.73 -6.86 8.55
CA ASP A 77 8.48 -7.62 7.30
C ASP A 77 7.03 -7.59 6.81
N PHE A 78 6.32 -6.47 7.00
CA PHE A 78 4.97 -6.29 6.48
C PHE A 78 4.96 -6.13 4.97
N VAL A 79 3.90 -6.61 4.31
CA VAL A 79 3.55 -6.11 2.97
C VAL A 79 3.12 -4.65 3.11
N ILE A 80 3.68 -3.75 2.31
CA ILE A 80 3.47 -2.31 2.47
C ILE A 80 2.77 -1.72 1.26
N ALA A 81 1.65 -1.02 1.48
CA ALA A 81 0.99 -0.24 0.44
C ALA A 81 1.29 1.26 0.62
N PHE A 82 2.06 1.84 -0.30
CA PHE A 82 2.30 3.28 -0.34
C PHE A 82 1.18 4.00 -1.09
N TYR A 83 0.50 4.86 -0.38
CA TYR A 83 -0.44 5.84 -0.92
C TYR A 83 0.24 7.18 -1.16
N ASN A 84 -0.24 7.93 -2.14
CA ASN A 84 0.34 9.21 -2.55
C ASN A 84 1.86 9.11 -2.80
N PRO A 85 2.32 8.17 -3.62
CA PRO A 85 3.74 7.86 -3.75
C PRO A 85 4.56 9.04 -4.29
N VAL A 86 4.01 9.81 -5.21
CA VAL A 86 4.67 10.94 -5.88
C VAL A 86 3.67 12.09 -6.05
N SER A 87 4.14 13.34 -6.05
CA SER A 87 3.38 14.52 -6.45
C SER A 87 4.32 15.55 -7.11
N ARG A 88 3.77 16.66 -7.62
CA ARG A 88 4.58 17.74 -8.20
C ARG A 88 5.64 18.30 -7.23
N ARG A 89 5.41 18.24 -5.92
CA ARG A 89 6.31 18.75 -4.87
C ARG A 89 7.05 17.64 -4.13
N ARG A 90 6.61 16.39 -4.30
CA ARG A 90 7.13 15.22 -3.60
C ARG A 90 7.66 14.23 -4.63
N THR A 91 8.95 14.32 -4.92
CA THR A 91 9.61 13.56 -5.98
C THR A 91 10.65 12.56 -5.45
N THR A 92 11.09 12.72 -4.20
CA THR A 92 12.17 11.93 -3.61
C THR A 92 11.70 10.89 -2.60
N GLN A 93 10.53 11.07 -1.99
CA GLN A 93 10.04 10.27 -0.87
C GLN A 93 9.90 8.78 -1.20
N LEU A 94 9.43 8.46 -2.40
CA LEU A 94 9.32 7.05 -2.85
C LEU A 94 10.71 6.43 -3.03
N ALA A 95 11.67 7.16 -3.59
CA ALA A 95 13.05 6.70 -3.73
C ALA A 95 13.69 6.45 -2.37
N THR A 96 13.55 7.39 -1.43
CA THR A 96 14.03 7.20 -0.04
C THR A 96 13.36 6.00 0.63
N GLY A 97 12.04 5.84 0.45
CA GLY A 97 11.32 4.66 0.97
C GLY A 97 11.85 3.35 0.38
N ARG A 98 12.17 3.32 -0.92
CA ARG A 98 12.82 2.18 -1.57
C ARG A 98 14.18 1.86 -0.97
N GLU A 99 15.02 2.86 -0.74
CA GLU A 99 16.34 2.69 -0.11
C GLU A 99 16.25 2.12 1.30
N ILE A 100 15.27 2.60 2.10
CA ILE A 100 14.99 2.04 3.42
C ILE A 100 14.65 0.55 3.29
N LEU A 101 13.76 0.20 2.39
CA LEU A 101 13.29 -1.17 2.20
C LEU A 101 14.40 -2.11 1.72
N LEU A 102 15.31 -1.64 0.87
CA LEU A 102 16.45 -2.44 0.39
C LEU A 102 17.45 -2.82 1.49
N ARG A 103 17.43 -2.13 2.63
CA ARG A 103 18.24 -2.54 3.81
C ARG A 103 17.63 -3.74 4.55
N HIS A 104 16.35 -4.02 4.35
CA HIS A 104 15.60 -5.07 5.07
C HIS A 104 15.15 -6.22 4.18
N ARG A 105 15.13 -6.03 2.86
CA ARG A 105 14.57 -6.98 1.89
C ARG A 105 15.50 -7.17 0.70
N GLY A 106 15.43 -8.35 0.10
CA GLY A 106 16.17 -8.64 -1.13
C GLY A 106 15.73 -7.74 -2.29
N PRO A 107 16.67 -7.41 -3.20
CA PRO A 107 16.40 -6.57 -4.36
C PRO A 107 15.29 -7.14 -5.27
N GLU A 108 15.13 -8.46 -5.30
CA GLU A 108 14.14 -9.19 -6.09
C GLU A 108 12.72 -9.18 -5.47
N THR A 109 12.52 -8.54 -4.30
CA THR A 109 11.19 -8.44 -3.68
C THR A 109 10.17 -7.89 -4.66
N PRO A 110 9.03 -8.58 -4.89
CA PRO A 110 8.02 -8.12 -5.85
C PRO A 110 7.39 -6.80 -5.43
N VAL A 111 7.25 -5.90 -6.38
CA VAL A 111 6.56 -4.61 -6.25
C VAL A 111 5.48 -4.51 -7.31
N VAL A 112 4.27 -4.21 -6.90
CA VAL A 112 3.13 -3.98 -7.80
C VAL A 112 2.85 -2.49 -7.88
N ILE A 113 2.86 -1.96 -9.08
CA ILE A 113 2.49 -0.57 -9.38
C ILE A 113 1.11 -0.62 -10.03
N ALA A 114 0.11 -0.11 -9.33
CA ALA A 114 -1.27 -0.07 -9.80
C ALA A 114 -1.70 1.38 -10.02
N ARG A 115 -2.04 1.72 -11.25
CA ARG A 115 -2.40 3.06 -11.66
C ARG A 115 -3.85 3.11 -12.12
N ASN A 116 -4.56 4.15 -11.72
CA ASN A 116 -5.88 4.52 -12.22
C ASN A 116 -6.94 3.40 -12.12
N LEU A 117 -6.87 2.58 -11.05
CA LEU A 117 -7.72 1.41 -10.86
C LEU A 117 -9.21 1.73 -10.97
N GLY A 118 -9.93 0.92 -11.77
CA GLY A 118 -11.36 1.07 -12.01
C GLY A 118 -11.72 2.24 -12.91
N ARG A 119 -10.77 2.82 -13.64
CA ARG A 119 -10.97 3.96 -14.54
C ARG A 119 -10.32 3.69 -15.89
N GLU A 120 -10.64 4.53 -16.86
CA GLU A 120 -10.01 4.49 -18.17
C GLU A 120 -8.49 4.67 -18.02
N GLY A 121 -7.70 3.88 -18.76
CA GLY A 121 -6.23 3.86 -18.64
C GLY A 121 -5.73 3.13 -17.38
N GLU A 122 -6.52 2.23 -16.80
CA GLU A 122 -6.06 1.34 -15.72
C GLU A 122 -4.83 0.55 -16.18
N SER A 123 -3.80 0.54 -15.35
CA SER A 123 -2.63 -0.32 -15.56
C SER A 123 -2.15 -0.91 -14.25
N VAL A 124 -1.66 -2.14 -14.34
CA VAL A 124 -1.02 -2.84 -13.22
C VAL A 124 0.23 -3.52 -13.76
N THR A 125 1.37 -3.19 -13.19
CA THR A 125 2.67 -3.76 -13.53
C THR A 125 3.34 -4.35 -12.32
N THR A 126 4.20 -5.35 -12.51
CA THR A 126 5.02 -5.94 -11.46
C THR A 126 6.49 -5.74 -11.83
N VAL A 127 7.25 -5.20 -10.88
CA VAL A 127 8.69 -5.00 -10.98
C VAL A 127 9.37 -5.57 -9.74
N THR A 128 10.69 -5.58 -9.69
CA THR A 128 11.44 -5.87 -8.47
C THR A 128 11.63 -4.59 -7.65
N LEU A 129 11.93 -4.73 -6.36
CA LEU A 129 12.23 -3.58 -5.49
C LEU A 129 13.42 -2.78 -6.01
N GLU A 130 14.44 -3.46 -6.54
CA GLU A 130 15.60 -2.81 -7.15
C GLU A 130 15.23 -2.01 -8.40
N ALA A 131 14.29 -2.52 -9.20
CA ALA A 131 13.85 -1.87 -10.45
C ALA A 131 12.74 -0.83 -10.24
N LEU A 132 12.31 -0.59 -9.00
CA LEU A 132 11.29 0.43 -8.71
C LEU A 132 11.83 1.83 -9.04
N ASP A 133 11.28 2.43 -10.09
CA ASP A 133 11.63 3.76 -10.55
C ASP A 133 10.52 4.77 -10.23
N ALA A 134 10.81 5.69 -9.31
CA ALA A 134 9.88 6.74 -8.89
C ALA A 134 9.50 7.71 -10.02
N THR A 135 10.31 7.82 -11.06
CA THR A 135 10.07 8.75 -12.20
C THR A 135 8.91 8.29 -13.08
N THR A 136 8.59 7.01 -13.09
CA THR A 136 7.49 6.41 -13.86
C THR A 136 6.14 6.42 -13.14
N ILE A 137 6.11 6.92 -11.90
CA ILE A 137 4.97 6.84 -10.99
C ILE A 137 4.35 8.23 -10.79
N ASP A 138 3.02 8.28 -10.73
CA ASP A 138 2.25 9.50 -10.56
C ASP A 138 1.29 9.47 -9.36
N MET A 139 0.51 10.55 -9.20
CA MET A 139 -0.49 10.70 -8.14
C MET A 139 -1.67 9.72 -8.23
N LEU A 140 -1.89 9.10 -9.38
CA LEU A 140 -2.97 8.14 -9.60
C LEU A 140 -2.53 6.71 -9.26
N SER A 141 -1.30 6.57 -8.80
CA SER A 141 -0.67 5.28 -8.54
C SER A 141 -0.75 4.88 -7.07
N LEU A 142 -0.86 3.57 -6.86
CA LEU A 142 -0.59 2.88 -5.61
C LEU A 142 0.62 1.97 -5.83
N VAL A 143 1.56 1.95 -4.88
CA VAL A 143 2.72 1.06 -4.92
C VAL A 143 2.59 0.04 -3.79
N LEU A 144 2.48 -1.24 -4.13
CA LEU A 144 2.37 -2.34 -3.18
C LEU A 144 3.68 -3.12 -3.18
N ILE A 145 4.38 -3.15 -2.05
CA ILE A 145 5.69 -3.79 -1.90
C ILE A 145 5.53 -5.06 -1.10
N GLY A 146 6.01 -6.17 -1.63
CA GLY A 146 5.96 -7.47 -0.98
C GLY A 146 6.76 -7.54 0.32
N ALA A 147 6.45 -8.51 1.19
CA ALA A 147 7.31 -8.96 2.28
C ALA A 147 8.47 -9.80 1.73
N SER A 148 9.45 -10.16 2.57
CA SER A 148 10.58 -11.04 2.19
C SER A 148 10.12 -12.39 1.62
N THR A 149 8.94 -12.86 2.04
CA THR A 149 8.34 -14.13 1.63
C THR A 149 7.41 -14.02 0.42
N THR A 150 7.12 -12.82 -0.06
CA THR A 150 6.23 -12.60 -1.22
C THR A 150 6.83 -13.22 -2.47
N LYS A 151 6.00 -13.91 -3.24
CA LYS A 151 6.40 -14.68 -4.42
C LYS A 151 5.60 -14.29 -5.65
N THR A 152 6.21 -14.55 -6.80
CA THR A 152 5.56 -14.48 -8.09
C THR A 152 5.37 -15.89 -8.66
N ILE A 153 4.25 -16.11 -9.35
CA ILE A 153 3.97 -17.33 -10.11
C ILE A 153 3.76 -16.94 -11.56
N PRO A 154 4.53 -17.48 -12.50
CA PRO A 154 4.28 -17.28 -13.92
C PRO A 154 2.87 -17.71 -14.30
N ARG A 155 2.23 -16.98 -15.21
CA ARG A 155 0.96 -17.37 -15.81
C ARG A 155 0.98 -17.10 -17.31
N ALA A 156 0.05 -17.69 -18.03
CA ALA A 156 -0.17 -17.35 -19.44
C ALA A 156 -0.61 -15.88 -19.54
N GLY A 157 0.09 -15.08 -20.36
CA GLY A 157 -0.08 -13.64 -20.48
C GLY A 157 1.00 -12.82 -19.76
N ASP A 158 0.91 -11.50 -19.83
CA ASP A 158 2.03 -10.60 -19.53
C ASP A 158 2.27 -10.33 -18.03
N ARG A 159 1.39 -10.79 -17.12
CA ARG A 159 1.50 -10.47 -15.70
C ARG A 159 1.54 -11.73 -14.84
N PRO A 160 2.57 -11.89 -13.98
CA PRO A 160 2.60 -13.00 -13.02
C PRO A 160 1.51 -12.82 -11.95
N TRP A 161 1.13 -13.93 -11.29
CA TRP A 161 0.45 -13.82 -10.01
C TRP A 161 1.44 -13.45 -8.93
N VAL A 162 1.01 -12.59 -7.99
CA VAL A 162 1.79 -12.21 -6.80
C VAL A 162 1.01 -12.65 -5.56
N TYR A 163 1.66 -13.30 -4.63
CA TYR A 163 1.05 -13.71 -3.36
C TYR A 163 2.06 -13.71 -2.22
N THR A 164 1.58 -13.51 -1.01
CA THR A 164 2.36 -13.65 0.21
C THR A 164 1.87 -14.86 0.98
N PRO A 165 2.72 -15.91 1.16
CA PRO A 165 2.30 -17.17 1.79
C PRO A 165 2.06 -16.98 3.29
N ARG A 166 1.03 -17.66 3.84
CA ARG A 166 0.75 -17.71 5.28
C ARG A 166 1.37 -18.93 5.98
N GLY A 167 2.25 -19.67 5.30
CA GLY A 167 2.92 -20.83 5.88
C GLY A 167 2.12 -22.14 5.86
N TYR A 168 1.01 -22.23 5.13
CA TYR A 168 0.22 -23.48 5.04
C TYR A 168 1.02 -24.67 4.52
N ALA A 169 2.03 -24.44 3.68
CA ALA A 169 2.88 -25.51 3.16
C ALA A 169 3.70 -26.21 4.28
N ALA A 170 4.14 -25.45 5.29
CA ALA A 170 4.88 -26.01 6.44
C ALA A 170 3.99 -26.92 7.30
N LYS A 171 2.68 -26.63 7.43
CA LYS A 171 1.73 -27.46 8.19
C LYS A 171 1.43 -28.80 7.52
N ARG A 172 1.50 -28.90 6.19
CA ARG A 172 1.27 -30.18 5.48
C ARG A 172 2.35 -31.21 5.77
N ASN A 173 3.60 -30.76 5.97
CA ASN A 173 4.74 -31.64 6.25
C ASN A 173 4.81 -32.10 7.73
N THR A 174 4.00 -31.52 8.63
CA THR A 174 3.92 -31.93 10.04
C THR A 174 2.73 -32.87 10.32
N LEU A 175 1.86 -33.10 9.34
CA LEU A 175 0.67 -33.97 9.44
C LEU A 175 0.81 -35.28 8.62
N SER A 176 1.94 -35.46 7.98
CA SER A 176 2.40 -36.68 7.28
C SER A 176 3.49 -37.39 8.09
#